data_875328362791ea39b9a46272942916df
#
_entry.id   875328362791ea39b9a46272942916df
#
_cell.length_a   1.000
_cell.length_b   1.000
_cell.length_c   1.000
_cell.angle_alpha   90.00
_cell.angle_beta   90.00
_cell.angle_gamma   90.00
#
_symmetry.space_group_name_H-M   'P 1'
#
loop_
_entity.id
_entity.type
_entity.pdbx_description
1 polymer ?
#
loop_
_entity_poly.entity_id
_entity_poly.type
_entity_poly.pdbx_seq_one_letter_code
_entity_poly.pdbx_strand_id
1 'polypeptide(L)'
;MPDLLTALKRESSVFAAELRPPRAELAAAEGMDAWIDTYHAVRRLTEQGTYVFLTDSAAGSREEDNLRHLITNLGRDVPRERIVPFLTAKHPIDYCLSYAERAHQNGFLSLVVLGGDKTVGAPRSVEHAWQLRQLLRAKNQALSLGGWANPHADPDRQVDYLLAANLNAEFYLTQIVSHHSLAPVQRFIDTARRRELGLPAVFGVFFYRSAKPRTLETLRSFLPVPIEGLTREFEAGATAEEVCARTVRSLLDAGARHFYISNLPIGRAPATLAKILELAGVTSS
;
A
#
# COMPACT_ATOMS: atom_id res chain seq x y z
N MET A 1 6.60 -7.81 18.74
CA MET A 1 5.27 -7.79 18.08
C MET A 1 5.37 -8.57 16.77
N PRO A 2 4.29 -9.10 16.16
CA PRO A 2 4.41 -9.86 14.92
C PRO A 2 4.81 -8.95 13.74
N ASP A 3 5.64 -9.47 12.84
CA ASP A 3 5.85 -8.88 11.52
C ASP A 3 4.58 -8.95 10.66
N LEU A 4 4.58 -8.24 9.51
CA LEU A 4 3.41 -8.16 8.64
C LEU A 4 2.92 -9.55 8.20
N LEU A 5 3.79 -10.41 7.71
CA LEU A 5 3.39 -11.72 7.18
C LEU A 5 2.77 -12.61 8.27
N THR A 6 3.34 -12.60 9.46
CA THR A 6 2.80 -13.30 10.62
C THR A 6 1.41 -12.76 11.00
N ALA A 7 1.22 -11.44 10.95
CA ALA A 7 -0.08 -10.83 11.22
C ALA A 7 -1.13 -11.17 10.15
N LEU A 8 -0.75 -11.13 8.86
CA LEU A 8 -1.65 -11.44 7.75
C LEU A 8 -2.14 -12.90 7.74
N LYS A 9 -1.39 -13.82 8.36
CA LYS A 9 -1.79 -15.24 8.48
C LYS A 9 -2.73 -15.52 9.65
N ARG A 10 -2.99 -14.53 10.52
CA ARG A 10 -3.93 -14.66 11.63
C ARG A 10 -5.37 -14.41 11.17
N GLU A 11 -6.34 -14.79 12.00
CA GLU A 11 -7.77 -14.55 11.70
C GLU A 11 -8.18 -13.09 11.87
N SER A 12 -7.45 -12.30 12.66
CA SER A 12 -7.73 -10.88 12.89
C SER A 12 -7.41 -10.03 11.67
N SER A 13 -8.22 -8.99 11.43
CA SER A 13 -8.00 -8.04 10.35
C SER A 13 -6.74 -7.19 10.61
N VAL A 14 -5.96 -6.97 9.54
CA VAL A 14 -4.80 -6.09 9.55
C VAL A 14 -5.14 -4.80 8.80
N PHE A 15 -4.84 -3.66 9.43
CA PHE A 15 -4.94 -2.35 8.80
C PHE A 15 -3.56 -1.71 8.69
N ALA A 16 -3.26 -1.21 7.50
CA ALA A 16 -2.05 -0.47 7.22
C ALA A 16 -2.37 0.95 6.73
N ALA A 17 -1.51 1.89 7.03
CA ALA A 17 -1.52 3.22 6.44
C ALA A 17 -0.46 3.31 5.35
N GLU A 18 -0.86 3.63 4.13
CA GLU A 18 0.10 3.94 3.07
C GLU A 18 0.43 5.42 3.13
N LEU A 19 1.69 5.72 3.35
CA LEU A 19 2.24 7.07 3.39
C LEU A 19 3.19 7.29 2.23
N ARG A 20 3.15 8.50 1.68
CA ARG A 20 4.08 8.92 0.65
C ARG A 20 5.24 9.68 1.29
N PRO A 21 6.50 9.31 1.02
CA PRO A 21 7.66 10.08 1.41
C PRO A 21 7.61 11.52 0.88
N PRO A 22 8.23 12.49 1.55
CA PRO A 22 8.42 13.83 1.02
C PRO A 22 9.11 13.83 -0.35
N ARG A 23 8.76 14.78 -1.20
CA ARG A 23 9.35 14.92 -2.53
C ARG A 23 10.79 15.42 -2.44
N ALA A 24 11.66 14.89 -3.28
CA ALA A 24 13.06 15.31 -3.34
C ALA A 24 13.29 16.76 -3.81
N GLU A 25 12.29 17.34 -4.52
CA GLU A 25 12.38 18.71 -5.05
C GLU A 25 11.99 19.79 -4.02
N LEU A 26 11.60 19.43 -2.80
CA LEU A 26 11.30 20.39 -1.75
C LEU A 26 12.56 21.17 -1.34
N ALA A 27 12.41 22.46 -1.03
CA ALA A 27 13.50 23.22 -0.42
C ALA A 27 13.94 22.55 0.89
N ALA A 28 15.22 22.65 1.24
CA ALA A 28 15.80 21.89 2.37
C ALA A 28 15.02 22.04 3.69
N ALA A 29 14.55 23.26 4.01
CA ALA A 29 13.73 23.49 5.20
C ALA A 29 12.37 22.80 5.11
N GLU A 30 11.65 22.95 4.00
CA GLU A 30 10.34 22.31 3.77
C GLU A 30 10.47 20.77 3.74
N GLY A 31 11.55 20.26 3.16
CA GLY A 31 11.86 18.84 3.16
C GLY A 31 12.09 18.30 4.56
N MET A 32 12.82 19.05 5.39
CA MET A 32 13.06 18.70 6.80
C MET A 32 11.75 18.63 7.58
N ASP A 33 10.91 19.67 7.49
CA ASP A 33 9.61 19.72 8.18
C ASP A 33 8.70 18.57 7.73
N ALA A 34 8.65 18.29 6.42
CA ALA A 34 7.88 17.18 5.89
C ALA A 34 8.37 15.80 6.37
N TRP A 35 9.68 15.62 6.56
CA TRP A 35 10.25 14.41 7.15
C TRP A 35 9.96 14.29 8.65
N ILE A 36 9.97 15.40 9.39
CA ILE A 36 9.58 15.44 10.81
C ILE A 36 8.10 15.01 10.95
N ASP A 37 7.21 15.55 10.14
CA ASP A 37 5.80 15.17 10.13
C ASP A 37 5.61 13.69 9.77
N THR A 38 6.33 13.21 8.76
CA THR A 38 6.32 11.80 8.36
C THR A 38 6.80 10.89 9.49
N TYR A 39 7.89 11.25 10.16
CA TYR A 39 8.40 10.52 11.32
C TYR A 39 7.36 10.42 12.45
N HIS A 40 6.74 11.55 12.81
CA HIS A 40 5.70 11.56 13.85
C HIS A 40 4.48 10.72 13.46
N ALA A 41 4.07 10.74 12.19
CA ALA A 41 2.97 9.91 11.70
C ALA A 41 3.31 8.42 11.78
N VAL A 42 4.50 8.02 11.28
CA VAL A 42 4.97 6.63 11.31
C VAL A 42 5.04 6.12 12.76
N ARG A 43 5.67 6.88 13.65
CA ARG A 43 5.81 6.52 15.06
C ARG A 43 4.44 6.28 15.71
N ARG A 44 3.52 7.25 15.62
CA ARG A 44 2.19 7.14 16.24
C ARG A 44 1.36 5.99 15.66
N LEU A 45 1.41 5.77 14.35
CA LEU A 45 0.71 4.66 13.70
C LEU A 45 1.26 3.32 14.20
N THR A 46 2.57 3.15 14.25
CA THR A 46 3.19 1.89 14.72
C THR A 46 2.97 1.65 16.21
N GLU A 47 2.97 2.68 17.05
CA GLU A 47 2.61 2.61 18.47
C GLU A 47 1.16 2.13 18.67
N GLN A 48 0.24 2.51 17.77
CA GLN A 48 -1.16 2.07 17.76
C GLN A 48 -1.37 0.67 17.14
N GLY A 49 -0.30 -0.03 16.77
CA GLY A 49 -0.39 -1.35 16.18
C GLY A 49 -0.61 -1.38 14.68
N THR A 50 -0.69 -0.23 14.01
CA THR A 50 -0.87 -0.11 12.56
C THR A 50 0.43 -0.41 11.82
N TYR A 51 0.34 -1.12 10.69
CA TYR A 51 1.45 -1.26 9.75
C TYR A 51 1.54 -0.02 8.87
N VAL A 52 2.76 0.38 8.50
CA VAL A 52 3.00 1.54 7.65
C VAL A 52 3.65 1.10 6.35
N PHE A 53 2.96 1.32 5.26
CA PHE A 53 3.49 1.14 3.92
C PHE A 53 4.09 2.46 3.43
N LEU A 54 5.35 2.45 3.05
CA LEU A 54 6.04 3.62 2.53
C LEU A 54 6.29 3.45 1.05
N THR A 55 5.60 4.28 0.25
CA THR A 55 5.63 4.17 -1.20
C THR A 55 7.00 4.53 -1.77
N ASP A 56 7.33 3.88 -2.87
CA ASP A 56 8.34 4.31 -3.84
C ASP A 56 7.65 4.98 -5.02
N SER A 57 8.38 5.81 -5.77
CA SER A 57 7.81 6.50 -6.93
C SER A 57 7.43 5.53 -8.05
N ALA A 58 6.14 5.23 -8.14
CA ALA A 58 5.60 4.46 -9.26
C ALA A 58 5.62 5.25 -10.59
N ALA A 59 5.68 6.58 -10.53
CA ALA A 59 5.65 7.49 -11.67
C ALA A 59 7.04 7.97 -12.11
N GLY A 60 8.12 7.52 -11.46
CA GLY A 60 9.48 7.90 -11.82
C GLY A 60 9.89 9.32 -11.40
N SER A 61 9.11 9.98 -10.54
CA SER A 61 9.59 11.19 -9.86
C SER A 61 10.79 10.81 -8.99
N ARG A 62 11.81 11.65 -8.94
CA ARG A 62 12.89 11.48 -7.97
C ARG A 62 12.30 11.69 -6.58
N GLU A 63 11.99 10.61 -5.91
CA GLU A 63 11.79 10.62 -4.46
C GLU A 63 13.17 10.49 -3.83
N GLU A 64 13.38 11.17 -2.73
CA GLU A 64 14.58 10.94 -1.96
C GLU A 64 14.62 9.47 -1.55
N ASP A 65 15.82 8.91 -1.38
CA ASP A 65 16.01 7.54 -0.89
C ASP A 65 15.27 7.38 0.45
N ASN A 66 13.99 6.98 0.35
CA ASN A 66 13.08 6.86 1.48
C ASN A 66 13.67 5.95 2.57
N LEU A 67 14.36 4.89 2.17
CA LEU A 67 15.00 3.96 3.10
C LEU A 67 16.13 4.64 3.89
N ARG A 68 16.95 5.48 3.24
CA ARG A 68 18.03 6.21 3.90
C ARG A 68 17.48 7.14 4.97
N HIS A 69 16.43 7.91 4.63
CA HIS A 69 15.80 8.81 5.59
C HIS A 69 15.16 8.06 6.76
N LEU A 70 14.49 6.94 6.48
CA LEU A 70 13.94 6.09 7.53
C LEU A 70 15.03 5.55 8.46
N ILE A 71 16.09 5.00 7.91
CA ILE A 71 17.21 4.46 8.71
C ILE A 71 17.84 5.54 9.59
N THR A 72 18.02 6.74 9.04
CA THR A 72 18.66 7.85 9.74
C THR A 72 17.78 8.47 10.80
N ASN A 73 16.49 8.66 10.51
CA ASN A 73 15.59 9.47 11.32
C ASN A 73 14.67 8.66 12.23
N LEU A 74 14.40 7.38 11.93
CA LEU A 74 13.64 6.53 12.85
C LEU A 74 14.50 6.13 14.04
N GLY A 75 14.09 6.53 15.22
CA GLY A 75 14.70 6.10 16.47
C GLY A 75 14.63 4.57 16.66
N ARG A 76 15.34 4.07 17.67
CA ARG A 76 15.32 2.64 18.02
C ARG A 76 13.99 2.19 18.63
N ASP A 77 13.19 3.15 19.05
CA ASP A 77 11.85 2.98 19.65
C ASP A 77 10.76 2.70 18.61
N VAL A 78 11.02 2.95 17.33
CA VAL A 78 10.04 2.66 16.26
C VAL A 78 10.23 1.22 15.75
N PRO A 79 9.18 0.37 15.85
CA PRO A 79 9.24 -1.03 15.45
C PRO A 79 9.33 -1.16 13.94
N ARG A 80 10.51 -1.43 13.41
CA ARG A 80 10.78 -1.50 11.96
C ARG A 80 10.09 -2.69 11.28
N GLU A 81 9.78 -3.73 12.03
CA GLU A 81 8.98 -4.87 11.56
C GLU A 81 7.54 -4.50 11.18
N ARG A 82 7.07 -3.31 11.58
CA ARG A 82 5.77 -2.75 11.17
C ARG A 82 5.85 -1.81 9.99
N ILE A 83 7.04 -1.50 9.50
CA ILE A 83 7.24 -0.62 8.35
C ILE A 83 7.61 -1.46 7.14
N VAL A 84 6.87 -1.27 6.06
CA VAL A 84 7.03 -2.03 4.81
C VAL A 84 7.34 -1.04 3.68
N PRO A 85 8.60 -0.87 3.34
CA PRO A 85 8.99 -0.04 2.20
C PRO A 85 8.55 -0.68 0.88
N PHE A 86 8.21 0.16 -0.10
CA PHE A 86 8.00 -0.25 -1.48
C PHE A 86 9.30 -0.10 -2.27
N LEU A 87 9.44 -0.94 -3.26
CA LEU A 87 10.54 -0.91 -4.22
C LEU A 87 9.98 -1.15 -5.61
N THR A 88 10.27 -0.25 -6.54
CA THR A 88 9.82 -0.39 -7.92
C THR A 88 10.95 -0.81 -8.86
N ALA A 89 10.61 -1.56 -9.91
CA ALA A 89 11.53 -1.89 -11.00
C ALA A 89 11.89 -0.67 -11.89
N LYS A 90 11.54 0.54 -11.46
CA LYS A 90 11.98 1.81 -12.08
C LYS A 90 13.43 2.15 -11.76
N HIS A 91 13.97 1.56 -10.72
CA HIS A 91 15.38 1.70 -10.36
C HIS A 91 16.26 0.68 -11.07
N PRO A 92 17.56 0.95 -11.25
CA PRO A 92 18.52 -0.02 -11.72
C PRO A 92 18.56 -1.28 -10.84
N ILE A 93 18.83 -2.44 -11.41
CA ILE A 93 18.83 -3.74 -10.69
C ILE A 93 19.79 -3.69 -9.48
N ASP A 94 21.02 -3.17 -9.67
CA ASP A 94 22.01 -3.09 -8.59
C ASP A 94 21.53 -2.22 -7.42
N TYR A 95 20.81 -1.13 -7.72
CA TYR A 95 20.16 -0.31 -6.69
C TYR A 95 19.11 -1.14 -5.96
N CYS A 96 18.23 -1.84 -6.69
CA CYS A 96 17.17 -2.67 -6.07
C CYS A 96 17.75 -3.75 -5.14
N LEU A 97 18.80 -4.42 -5.57
CA LEU A 97 19.48 -5.45 -4.78
C LEU A 97 20.13 -4.86 -3.52
N SER A 98 20.83 -3.73 -3.66
CA SER A 98 21.44 -3.00 -2.54
C SER A 98 20.37 -2.45 -1.57
N TYR A 99 19.24 -1.97 -2.11
CA TYR A 99 18.11 -1.49 -1.31
C TYR A 99 17.55 -2.59 -0.40
N ALA A 100 17.27 -3.76 -0.96
CA ALA A 100 16.74 -4.89 -0.21
C ALA A 100 17.72 -5.37 0.88
N GLU A 101 19.01 -5.42 0.57
CA GLU A 101 20.04 -5.78 1.54
C GLU A 101 20.09 -4.78 2.68
N ARG A 102 20.13 -3.48 2.39
CA ARG A 102 20.10 -2.40 3.41
C ARG A 102 18.82 -2.45 4.26
N ALA A 103 17.67 -2.71 3.63
CA ALA A 103 16.42 -2.85 4.36
C ALA A 103 16.51 -3.98 5.39
N HIS A 104 16.94 -5.16 4.97
CA HIS A 104 17.08 -6.30 5.86
C HIS A 104 18.08 -6.03 7.00
N GLN A 105 19.28 -5.53 6.69
CA GLN A 105 20.31 -5.20 7.68
C GLN A 105 19.84 -4.17 8.72
N ASN A 106 18.87 -3.35 8.37
CA ASN A 106 18.28 -2.34 9.26
C ASN A 106 16.96 -2.79 9.93
N GLY A 107 16.61 -4.08 9.85
CA GLY A 107 15.50 -4.66 10.60
C GLY A 107 14.13 -4.53 9.92
N PHE A 108 14.07 -4.13 8.64
CA PHE A 108 12.83 -4.24 7.87
C PHE A 108 12.68 -5.70 7.40
N LEU A 109 11.53 -6.30 7.69
CA LEU A 109 11.28 -7.73 7.44
C LEU A 109 10.45 -8.00 6.19
N SER A 110 9.85 -6.96 5.63
CA SER A 110 8.98 -7.08 4.44
C SER A 110 9.25 -5.95 3.45
N LEU A 111 9.12 -6.24 2.16
CA LEU A 111 9.13 -5.27 1.06
C LEU A 111 7.95 -5.53 0.12
N VAL A 112 7.31 -4.47 -0.38
CA VAL A 112 6.40 -4.58 -1.52
C VAL A 112 7.16 -4.27 -2.80
N VAL A 113 7.21 -5.24 -3.74
CA VAL A 113 8.01 -5.13 -4.96
C VAL A 113 7.10 -5.01 -6.17
N LEU A 114 7.11 -3.85 -6.81
CA LEU A 114 6.21 -3.46 -7.88
C LEU A 114 6.96 -3.23 -9.21
N GLY A 115 6.23 -3.30 -10.32
CA GLY A 115 6.79 -2.94 -11.63
C GLY A 115 6.98 -1.42 -11.81
N GLY A 116 6.18 -0.62 -11.13
CA GLY A 116 6.00 0.80 -11.46
C GLY A 116 5.15 0.99 -12.72
N ASP A 117 4.86 2.23 -13.09
CA ASP A 117 4.10 2.56 -14.29
C ASP A 117 4.92 2.22 -15.57
N LYS A 118 4.27 1.67 -16.59
CA LYS A 118 4.94 1.33 -17.86
C LYS A 118 5.14 2.55 -18.76
N THR A 119 4.28 3.55 -18.64
CA THR A 119 4.16 4.66 -19.58
C THR A 119 4.78 5.96 -19.06
N VAL A 120 5.03 6.07 -17.76
CA VAL A 120 5.52 7.29 -17.12
C VAL A 120 6.90 7.10 -16.50
N GLY A 121 7.78 8.06 -16.68
CA GLY A 121 9.11 8.14 -16.07
C GLY A 121 10.14 7.17 -16.68
N ALA A 122 11.11 6.75 -15.87
CA ALA A 122 12.18 5.85 -16.31
C ALA A 122 11.62 4.50 -16.79
N PRO A 123 12.25 3.83 -17.77
CA PRO A 123 11.89 2.47 -18.16
C PRO A 123 12.10 1.52 -16.97
N ARG A 124 11.38 0.42 -16.96
CA ARG A 124 11.60 -0.64 -15.96
C ARG A 124 12.92 -1.35 -16.23
N SER A 125 13.64 -1.68 -15.18
CA SER A 125 14.89 -2.46 -15.26
C SER A 125 14.64 -3.96 -15.55
N VAL A 126 13.40 -4.42 -15.33
CA VAL A 126 12.90 -5.75 -15.71
C VAL A 126 11.49 -5.61 -16.29
N GLU A 127 11.08 -6.54 -17.13
CA GLU A 127 9.75 -6.47 -17.76
C GLU A 127 8.62 -6.65 -16.75
N HIS A 128 8.78 -7.58 -15.82
CA HIS A 128 7.79 -7.94 -14.82
C HIS A 128 8.34 -7.91 -13.40
N ALA A 129 7.56 -7.44 -12.45
CA ALA A 129 7.95 -7.36 -11.04
C ALA A 129 8.35 -8.71 -10.42
N TRP A 130 7.80 -9.83 -10.88
CA TRP A 130 8.19 -11.15 -10.40
C TRP A 130 9.67 -11.48 -10.69
N GLN A 131 10.23 -10.97 -11.80
CA GLN A 131 11.65 -11.13 -12.12
C GLN A 131 12.54 -10.43 -11.11
N LEU A 132 12.14 -9.19 -10.70
CA LEU A 132 12.85 -8.49 -9.64
C LEU A 132 12.74 -9.24 -8.31
N ARG A 133 11.54 -9.73 -7.93
CA ARG A 133 11.38 -10.53 -6.72
C ARG A 133 12.24 -11.81 -6.75
N GLN A 134 12.35 -12.45 -7.90
CA GLN A 134 13.23 -13.63 -8.07
C GLN A 134 14.71 -13.27 -7.80
N LEU A 135 15.20 -12.15 -8.33
CA LEU A 135 16.57 -11.68 -8.09
C LEU A 135 16.80 -11.33 -6.61
N LEU A 136 15.84 -10.65 -5.98
CA LEU A 136 15.90 -10.34 -4.56
C LEU A 136 15.91 -11.61 -3.71
N ARG A 137 15.06 -12.59 -4.03
CA ARG A 137 14.97 -13.88 -3.33
C ARG A 137 16.27 -14.68 -3.41
N ALA A 138 16.93 -14.67 -4.58
CA ALA A 138 18.20 -15.34 -4.75
C ALA A 138 19.31 -14.77 -3.85
N LYS A 139 19.26 -13.48 -3.52
CA LYS A 139 20.21 -12.82 -2.62
C LYS A 139 19.81 -12.85 -1.15
N ASN A 140 18.53 -12.71 -0.85
CA ASN A 140 18.02 -12.62 0.52
C ASN A 140 16.72 -13.39 0.67
N GLN A 141 16.78 -14.52 1.36
CA GLN A 141 15.61 -15.38 1.62
C GLN A 141 14.82 -14.97 2.86
N ALA A 142 15.33 -14.09 3.69
CA ALA A 142 14.70 -13.71 4.96
C ALA A 142 13.63 -12.63 4.81
N LEU A 143 13.66 -11.85 3.70
CA LEU A 143 12.64 -10.84 3.44
C LEU A 143 11.34 -11.46 2.94
N SER A 144 10.22 -11.07 3.53
CA SER A 144 8.89 -11.33 2.98
C SER A 144 8.60 -10.34 1.86
N LEU A 145 8.30 -10.84 0.66
CA LEU A 145 8.06 -10.00 -0.52
C LEU A 145 6.57 -9.93 -0.84
N GLY A 146 6.07 -8.71 -1.06
CA GLY A 146 4.71 -8.45 -1.50
C GLY A 146 4.59 -8.37 -3.02
N GLY A 147 3.54 -8.99 -3.55
CA GLY A 147 3.14 -8.89 -4.95
C GLY A 147 2.03 -7.86 -5.17
N TRP A 148 1.38 -7.94 -6.34
CA TRP A 148 0.30 -7.04 -6.73
C TRP A 148 -0.75 -7.72 -7.58
N ALA A 149 -2.02 -7.36 -7.39
CA ALA A 149 -3.14 -7.76 -8.25
C ALA A 149 -4.07 -6.57 -8.55
N ASN A 150 -4.78 -6.64 -9.68
CA ASN A 150 -5.80 -5.67 -10.04
C ASN A 150 -7.20 -6.31 -10.02
N PRO A 151 -8.01 -6.15 -8.97
CA PRO A 151 -9.35 -6.71 -8.87
C PRO A 151 -10.35 -6.19 -9.92
N HIS A 152 -10.02 -5.10 -10.62
CA HIS A 152 -10.86 -4.56 -11.70
C HIS A 152 -10.60 -5.23 -13.06
N ALA A 153 -9.53 -6.01 -13.18
CA ALA A 153 -9.19 -6.75 -14.38
C ALA A 153 -9.85 -8.13 -14.38
N ASP A 154 -9.59 -8.92 -15.42
CA ASP A 154 -10.10 -10.29 -15.52
C ASP A 154 -9.64 -11.14 -14.31
N PRO A 155 -10.59 -11.67 -13.50
CA PRO A 155 -10.27 -12.31 -12.24
C PRO A 155 -9.51 -13.63 -12.41
N ASP A 156 -9.81 -14.42 -13.43
CA ASP A 156 -9.12 -15.70 -13.65
C ASP A 156 -7.65 -15.45 -14.02
N ARG A 157 -7.40 -14.49 -14.89
CA ARG A 157 -6.04 -14.09 -15.26
C ARG A 157 -5.25 -13.52 -14.07
N GLN A 158 -5.90 -12.72 -13.21
CA GLN A 158 -5.22 -12.17 -12.02
C GLN A 158 -4.87 -13.28 -11.04
N VAL A 159 -5.75 -14.24 -10.83
CA VAL A 159 -5.50 -15.39 -9.96
C VAL A 159 -4.44 -16.33 -10.56
N ASP A 160 -4.40 -16.53 -11.89
CA ASP A 160 -3.32 -17.25 -12.56
C ASP A 160 -1.95 -16.66 -12.25
N TYR A 161 -1.81 -15.33 -12.32
CA TYR A 161 -0.56 -14.66 -11.98
C TYR A 161 -0.16 -14.87 -10.51
N LEU A 162 -1.13 -14.91 -9.59
CA LEU A 162 -0.88 -15.10 -8.17
C LEU A 162 -0.57 -16.57 -7.80
N LEU A 163 -1.06 -17.53 -8.59
CA LEU A 163 -0.78 -18.97 -8.45
C LEU A 163 0.48 -19.40 -9.18
N ALA A 164 1.06 -18.54 -10.02
CA ALA A 164 2.22 -18.88 -10.82
C ALA A 164 3.43 -19.21 -9.94
N ALA A 165 4.12 -20.32 -10.23
CA ALA A 165 5.28 -20.79 -9.46
C ALA A 165 6.42 -19.75 -9.36
N ASN A 166 6.51 -18.84 -10.32
CA ASN A 166 7.51 -17.77 -10.36
C ASN A 166 7.05 -16.47 -9.69
N LEU A 167 5.93 -16.44 -9.00
CA LEU A 167 5.43 -15.23 -8.32
C LEU A 167 6.45 -14.66 -7.32
N ASN A 168 7.11 -15.53 -6.54
CA ASN A 168 8.09 -15.15 -5.52
C ASN A 168 7.58 -14.08 -4.54
N ALA A 169 6.35 -14.23 -4.06
CA ALA A 169 5.73 -13.35 -3.08
C ALA A 169 5.00 -14.18 -2.00
N GLU A 170 4.99 -13.69 -0.77
CA GLU A 170 4.32 -14.30 0.38
C GLU A 170 2.96 -13.67 0.68
N PHE A 171 2.67 -12.49 0.12
CA PHE A 171 1.39 -11.77 0.19
C PHE A 171 1.24 -10.89 -1.05
N TYR A 172 0.10 -10.27 -1.21
CA TYR A 172 -0.08 -9.29 -2.29
C TYR A 172 -0.97 -8.12 -1.87
N LEU A 173 -0.70 -6.96 -2.47
CA LEU A 173 -1.57 -5.80 -2.39
C LEU A 173 -2.47 -5.76 -3.62
N THR A 174 -3.62 -5.09 -3.48
CA THR A 174 -4.49 -4.85 -4.64
C THR A 174 -4.38 -3.41 -5.14
N GLN A 175 -4.82 -3.20 -6.39
CA GLN A 175 -5.20 -1.87 -6.85
C GLN A 175 -6.29 -1.31 -5.92
N ILE A 176 -6.33 0.03 -5.81
CA ILE A 176 -7.36 0.74 -5.06
C ILE A 176 -8.76 0.28 -5.50
N VAL A 177 -9.61 0.02 -4.52
CA VAL A 177 -11.01 -0.39 -4.72
C VAL A 177 -11.95 0.57 -4.00
N SER A 178 -13.21 0.60 -4.45
CA SER A 178 -14.26 1.42 -3.87
C SER A 178 -15.57 0.64 -3.80
N HIS A 179 -16.42 0.93 -2.80
CA HIS A 179 -17.76 0.37 -2.70
C HIS A 179 -18.65 0.73 -3.92
N HIS A 180 -18.33 1.80 -4.64
CA HIS A 180 -19.00 2.14 -5.90
C HIS A 180 -18.64 1.22 -7.07
N SER A 181 -17.60 0.40 -6.95
CA SER A 181 -17.14 -0.54 -7.97
C SER A 181 -16.90 -1.93 -7.39
N LEU A 182 -17.78 -2.40 -6.50
CA LEU A 182 -17.59 -3.63 -5.73
C LEU A 182 -17.76 -4.90 -6.58
N ALA A 183 -18.60 -4.89 -7.62
CA ALA A 183 -18.90 -6.10 -8.39
C ALA A 183 -17.67 -6.81 -8.99
N PRO A 184 -16.71 -6.13 -9.67
CA PRO A 184 -15.49 -6.80 -10.13
C PRO A 184 -14.62 -7.30 -8.97
N VAL A 185 -14.57 -6.58 -7.85
CA VAL A 185 -13.81 -6.98 -6.65
C VAL A 185 -14.38 -8.25 -6.05
N GLN A 186 -15.71 -8.37 -5.95
CA GLN A 186 -16.40 -9.57 -5.50
C GLN A 186 -16.05 -10.76 -6.39
N ARG A 187 -16.12 -10.61 -7.72
CA ARG A 187 -15.74 -11.68 -8.65
C ARG A 187 -14.29 -12.12 -8.45
N PHE A 188 -13.38 -11.19 -8.22
CA PHE A 188 -11.98 -11.51 -7.94
C PHE A 188 -11.85 -12.32 -6.63
N ILE A 189 -12.49 -11.89 -5.54
CA ILE A 189 -12.50 -12.60 -4.24
C ILE A 189 -13.07 -14.00 -4.41
N ASP A 190 -14.20 -14.15 -5.11
CA ASP A 190 -14.85 -15.43 -5.31
C ASP A 190 -13.99 -16.37 -6.17
N THR A 191 -13.32 -15.84 -7.20
CA THR A 191 -12.38 -16.62 -8.02
C THR A 191 -11.16 -17.06 -7.22
N ALA A 192 -10.58 -16.16 -6.41
CA ALA A 192 -9.46 -16.50 -5.53
C ALA A 192 -9.84 -17.62 -4.54
N ARG A 193 -11.04 -17.51 -3.94
CA ARG A 193 -11.56 -18.54 -3.01
C ARG A 193 -11.82 -19.87 -3.74
N ARG A 194 -12.49 -19.87 -4.87
CA ARG A 194 -12.80 -21.07 -5.67
C ARG A 194 -11.53 -21.78 -6.12
N ARG A 195 -10.46 -21.05 -6.39
CA ARG A 195 -9.17 -21.58 -6.81
C ARG A 195 -8.18 -21.80 -5.66
N GLU A 196 -8.65 -21.72 -4.44
CA GLU A 196 -7.89 -22.00 -3.21
C GLU A 196 -6.58 -21.18 -3.13
N LEU A 197 -6.63 -19.89 -3.54
CA LEU A 197 -5.48 -19.00 -3.44
C LEU A 197 -5.13 -18.74 -1.97
N GLY A 198 -4.10 -19.40 -1.47
CA GLY A 198 -3.68 -19.31 -0.06
C GLY A 198 -2.85 -18.08 0.31
N LEU A 199 -2.55 -17.18 -0.66
CA LEU A 199 -1.79 -15.97 -0.40
C LEU A 199 -2.64 -14.90 0.29
N PRO A 200 -2.19 -14.31 1.41
CA PRO A 200 -2.88 -13.18 2.03
C PRO A 200 -2.99 -11.98 1.10
N ALA A 201 -4.18 -11.40 1.02
CA ALA A 201 -4.49 -10.21 0.25
C ALA A 201 -4.60 -8.99 1.16
N VAL A 202 -4.03 -7.85 0.77
CA VAL A 202 -4.20 -6.55 1.43
C VAL A 202 -4.89 -5.61 0.46
N PHE A 203 -6.19 -5.31 0.70
CA PHE A 203 -7.00 -4.51 -0.21
C PHE A 203 -6.74 -3.02 -0.04
N GLY A 204 -6.51 -2.32 -1.15
CA GLY A 204 -6.25 -0.89 -1.17
C GLY A 204 -7.52 -0.07 -1.15
N VAL A 205 -7.62 0.88 -0.21
CA VAL A 205 -8.70 1.86 -0.12
C VAL A 205 -8.10 3.26 -0.19
N PHE A 206 -8.64 4.10 -1.06
CA PHE A 206 -8.14 5.48 -1.19
C PHE A 206 -8.98 6.44 -0.35
N PHE A 207 -8.32 7.24 0.47
CA PHE A 207 -8.95 8.30 1.25
C PHE A 207 -9.18 9.53 0.38
N TYR A 208 -10.37 9.66 -0.18
CA TYR A 208 -10.80 10.84 -0.95
C TYR A 208 -11.13 11.98 0.00
N ARG A 209 -10.35 13.05 0.00
CA ARG A 209 -10.52 14.20 0.89
C ARG A 209 -11.70 15.09 0.48
N SER A 210 -12.12 15.04 -0.76
CA SER A 210 -13.25 15.78 -1.33
C SER A 210 -13.57 15.28 -2.74
N ALA A 211 -14.71 15.69 -3.28
CA ALA A 211 -15.11 15.44 -4.67
C ALA A 211 -14.80 16.62 -5.62
N LYS A 212 -13.72 17.37 -5.40
CA LYS A 212 -13.34 18.46 -6.32
C LYS A 212 -13.07 17.89 -7.72
N PRO A 213 -13.82 18.32 -8.78
CA PRO A 213 -13.77 17.70 -10.11
C PRO A 213 -12.37 17.60 -10.69
N ARG A 214 -11.60 18.69 -10.64
CA ARG A 214 -10.21 18.72 -11.13
C ARG A 214 -9.32 17.68 -10.44
N THR A 215 -9.51 17.47 -9.12
CA THR A 215 -8.73 16.48 -8.37
C THR A 215 -9.10 15.07 -8.75
N LEU A 216 -10.41 14.77 -8.86
CA LEU A 216 -10.89 13.44 -9.23
C LEU A 216 -10.47 13.07 -10.65
N GLU A 217 -10.55 14.01 -11.59
CA GLU A 217 -10.09 13.80 -12.97
C GLU A 217 -8.57 13.55 -13.03
N THR A 218 -7.78 14.28 -12.27
CA THR A 218 -6.33 14.04 -12.18
C THR A 218 -6.05 12.63 -11.62
N LEU A 219 -6.76 12.22 -10.57
CA LEU A 219 -6.61 10.88 -9.99
C LEU A 219 -7.06 9.79 -10.97
N ARG A 220 -8.11 10.02 -11.76
CA ARG A 220 -8.65 9.06 -12.73
C ARG A 220 -7.64 8.69 -13.83
N SER A 221 -6.66 9.55 -14.11
CA SER A 221 -5.62 9.23 -15.09
C SER A 221 -4.73 8.06 -14.70
N PHE A 222 -4.70 7.65 -13.42
CA PHE A 222 -3.87 6.55 -12.91
C PHE A 222 -4.55 5.64 -11.86
N LEU A 223 -5.74 6.00 -11.38
CA LEU A 223 -6.55 5.19 -10.45
C LEU A 223 -7.96 4.94 -10.99
N PRO A 224 -8.61 3.85 -10.63
CA PRO A 224 -10.02 3.60 -10.96
C PRO A 224 -10.95 4.43 -10.05
N VAL A 225 -11.07 5.73 -10.32
CA VAL A 225 -11.84 6.68 -9.51
C VAL A 225 -13.31 6.65 -9.89
N PRO A 226 -14.25 6.33 -8.98
CA PRO A 226 -15.68 6.34 -9.23
C PRO A 226 -16.27 7.77 -9.04
N ILE A 227 -15.96 8.69 -9.97
CA ILE A 227 -16.22 10.12 -9.86
C ILE A 227 -17.67 10.42 -9.48
N GLU A 228 -18.64 9.86 -10.24
CA GLU A 228 -20.07 10.13 -10.04
C GLU A 228 -20.57 9.69 -8.66
N GLY A 229 -20.11 8.52 -8.20
CA GLY A 229 -20.45 7.99 -6.89
C GLY A 229 -19.94 8.88 -5.77
N LEU A 230 -18.65 9.22 -5.83
CA LEU A 230 -18.00 10.11 -4.86
C LEU A 230 -18.65 11.51 -4.82
N THR A 231 -18.93 12.09 -5.99
CA THR A 231 -19.57 13.40 -6.07
C THR A 231 -20.91 13.39 -5.36
N ARG A 232 -21.78 12.41 -5.63
CA ARG A 232 -23.09 12.28 -4.97
C ARG A 232 -22.98 12.14 -3.45
N GLU A 233 -22.00 11.37 -2.94
CA GLU A 233 -21.85 11.21 -1.50
C GLU A 233 -21.40 12.50 -0.81
N PHE A 234 -20.40 13.20 -1.36
CA PHE A 234 -19.92 14.46 -0.80
C PHE A 234 -20.98 15.58 -0.92
N GLU A 235 -21.75 15.64 -2.00
CA GLU A 235 -22.87 16.58 -2.15
C GLU A 235 -24.01 16.28 -1.17
N ALA A 236 -24.21 15.01 -0.81
CA ALA A 236 -25.12 14.60 0.26
C ALA A 236 -24.60 14.87 1.69
N GLY A 237 -23.42 15.48 1.82
CA GLY A 237 -22.84 15.87 3.11
C GLY A 237 -21.98 14.82 3.79
N ALA A 238 -21.64 13.71 3.10
CA ALA A 238 -20.74 12.70 3.68
C ALA A 238 -19.34 13.26 3.90
N THR A 239 -18.74 12.93 5.03
CA THR A 239 -17.33 13.21 5.33
C THR A 239 -16.40 12.24 4.59
N ALA A 240 -15.14 12.62 4.43
CA ALA A 240 -14.12 11.77 3.81
C ALA A 240 -13.92 10.45 4.58
N GLU A 241 -14.00 10.51 5.90
CA GLU A 241 -13.90 9.37 6.80
C GLU A 241 -15.08 8.41 6.62
N GLU A 242 -16.31 8.91 6.46
CA GLU A 242 -17.49 8.09 6.20
C GLU A 242 -17.43 7.39 4.85
N VAL A 243 -17.03 8.09 3.79
CA VAL A 243 -16.86 7.50 2.45
C VAL A 243 -15.83 6.37 2.48
N CYS A 244 -14.70 6.60 3.15
CA CYS A 244 -13.66 5.59 3.31
C CYS A 244 -14.15 4.39 4.14
N ALA A 245 -14.83 4.65 5.25
CA ALA A 245 -15.38 3.62 6.14
C ALA A 245 -16.44 2.74 5.44
N ARG A 246 -17.29 3.31 4.58
CA ARG A 246 -18.24 2.54 3.75
C ARG A 246 -17.51 1.58 2.83
N THR A 247 -16.41 2.01 2.23
CA THR A 247 -15.59 1.12 1.37
C THR A 247 -15.00 -0.03 2.20
N VAL A 248 -14.40 0.26 3.35
CA VAL A 248 -13.85 -0.78 4.24
C VAL A 248 -14.92 -1.78 4.65
N ARG A 249 -16.10 -1.31 5.09
CA ARG A 249 -17.22 -2.18 5.46
C ARG A 249 -17.69 -3.05 4.31
N SER A 250 -17.93 -2.46 3.14
CA SER A 250 -18.38 -3.22 1.96
C SER A 250 -17.37 -4.31 1.55
N LEU A 251 -16.09 -4.07 1.74
CA LEU A 251 -15.04 -5.05 1.48
C LEU A 251 -15.00 -6.15 2.55
N LEU A 252 -15.20 -5.81 3.82
CA LEU A 252 -15.34 -6.80 4.90
C LEU A 252 -16.53 -7.73 4.62
N ASP A 253 -17.68 -7.15 4.23
CA ASP A 253 -18.89 -7.91 3.87
C ASP A 253 -18.65 -8.81 2.65
N ALA A 254 -17.82 -8.37 1.69
CA ALA A 254 -17.38 -9.17 0.55
C ALA A 254 -16.38 -10.29 0.90
N GLY A 255 -15.88 -10.32 2.14
CA GLY A 255 -14.95 -11.34 2.64
C GLY A 255 -13.46 -10.96 2.55
N ALA A 256 -13.13 -9.69 2.26
CA ALA A 256 -11.76 -9.18 2.43
C ALA A 256 -11.44 -9.05 3.93
N ARG A 257 -10.18 -9.24 4.29
CA ARG A 257 -9.75 -9.22 5.71
C ARG A 257 -8.75 -8.12 6.04
N HIS A 258 -7.81 -7.85 5.13
CA HIS A 258 -6.69 -6.95 5.40
C HIS A 258 -6.73 -5.78 4.43
N PHE A 259 -6.36 -4.59 4.91
CA PHE A 259 -6.55 -3.34 4.19
C PHE A 259 -5.35 -2.42 4.34
N TYR A 260 -5.08 -1.64 3.30
CA TYR A 260 -4.25 -0.46 3.42
C TYR A 260 -5.02 0.77 2.96
N ILE A 261 -4.90 1.86 3.75
CA ILE A 261 -5.55 3.13 3.45
C ILE A 261 -4.51 4.09 2.87
N SER A 262 -4.72 4.46 1.61
CA SER A 262 -3.84 5.38 0.88
C SER A 262 -4.32 6.83 0.97
N ASN A 263 -3.40 7.80 0.80
CA ASN A 263 -3.68 9.24 0.78
C ASN A 263 -4.15 9.85 2.11
N LEU A 264 -3.86 9.23 3.23
CA LEU A 264 -4.13 9.85 4.53
C LEU A 264 -3.36 11.18 4.69
N PRO A 265 -3.95 12.21 5.35
CA PRO A 265 -3.23 13.45 5.65
C PRO A 265 -2.14 13.18 6.69
N ILE A 266 -0.86 13.32 6.35
CA ILE A 266 0.28 12.90 7.18
C ILE A 266 0.15 13.42 8.62
N GLY A 267 -0.02 14.71 8.84
CA GLY A 267 -0.10 15.30 10.19
C GLY A 267 -1.30 14.81 11.04
N ARG A 268 -2.30 14.16 10.43
CA ARG A 268 -3.50 13.62 11.09
C ARG A 268 -3.74 12.14 10.78
N ALA A 269 -2.82 11.46 10.14
CA ALA A 269 -3.02 10.08 9.66
C ALA A 269 -3.47 9.13 10.78
N PRO A 270 -2.90 9.14 12.01
CA PRO A 270 -3.35 8.27 13.09
C PRO A 270 -4.81 8.52 13.49
N ALA A 271 -5.19 9.77 13.70
CA ALA A 271 -6.55 10.14 14.11
C ALA A 271 -7.57 9.87 12.99
N THR A 272 -7.22 10.17 11.74
CA THR A 272 -8.06 9.90 10.57
C THR A 272 -8.30 8.40 10.40
N LEU A 273 -7.25 7.58 10.50
CA LEU A 273 -7.38 6.13 10.42
C LEU A 273 -8.26 5.57 11.55
N ALA A 274 -8.02 6.00 12.80
CA ALA A 274 -8.83 5.57 13.94
C ALA A 274 -10.32 5.90 13.73
N LYS A 275 -10.64 7.10 13.20
CA LYS A 275 -12.02 7.50 12.89
C LYS A 275 -12.64 6.65 11.78
N ILE A 276 -11.88 6.31 10.74
CA ILE A 276 -12.35 5.41 9.66
C ILE A 276 -12.69 4.04 10.24
N LEU A 277 -11.83 3.48 11.08
CA LEU A 277 -12.05 2.15 11.68
C LEU A 277 -13.25 2.14 12.62
N GLU A 278 -13.41 3.17 13.46
CA GLU A 278 -14.60 3.38 14.30
C GLU A 278 -15.88 3.38 13.46
N LEU A 279 -15.94 4.20 12.42
CA LEU A 279 -17.09 4.31 11.52
C LEU A 279 -17.33 3.02 10.72
N ALA A 280 -16.29 2.27 10.40
CA ALA A 280 -16.41 0.97 9.78
C ALA A 280 -16.87 -0.13 10.75
N GLY A 281 -16.99 0.15 12.05
CA GLY A 281 -17.36 -0.82 13.08
C GLY A 281 -16.27 -1.85 13.35
N VAL A 282 -15.03 -1.48 13.10
CA VAL A 282 -13.86 -2.30 13.43
C VAL A 282 -13.39 -1.90 14.83
N THR A 283 -13.56 -2.77 15.79
CA THR A 283 -13.03 -2.58 17.14
C THR A 283 -11.51 -2.82 17.11
N SER A 284 -10.75 -1.83 17.58
CA SER A 284 -9.32 -2.02 17.87
C SER A 284 -9.20 -3.08 18.98
N SER A 285 -8.59 -4.20 18.65
CA SER A 285 -8.28 -5.26 19.63
C SER A 285 -7.07 -4.88 20.45
#